data_89e6923d6379faef9ddfb95d94a29bfc
#
_entry.id   89e6923d6379faef9ddfb95d94a29bfc
#
_cell.length_a   1.000
_cell.length_b   1.000
_cell.length_c   1.000
_cell.angle_alpha   90.00
_cell.angle_beta   90.00
_cell.angle_gamma   90.00
#
_symmetry.space_group_name_H-M   'P 1'
#
loop_
_entity.id
_entity.type
_entity.pdbx_description
1 polymer ?
#
loop_
_entity_poly.entity_id
_entity_poly.type
_entity_poly.pdbx_seq_one_letter_code
_entity_poly.pdbx_strand_id
1 'polypeptide(L)'
;MATHYPESRVLIIMTGGTICMKSSPEGLIPARGFLKEGMAPRPSFNDGSNPDPLPVMVSSTEQELLPSLRTPPSTYSRHVRYTLYEFPILLDSSSISSAGWTQIALTVLNNYSLFDGFVILHGTDSLAYTSSALSFMLSHLGKPVILTGSQASIFSLQSDAVDNLLGSLIIAGTFMIPEVGLFFHNQLLRGNRATKTSASSFDAFSSPNSPPLATVTAMGAQVNWHLIRRAKAIAKFDVQIDLDTAHVACLRIFPGIKAEMIDGVLRIPGLRGLILETFGAGNAPTGEDGSLTAVIKAAVERGIVVVNVSQCQSGTVSPLYAPATVLGRAGVVFGHDLTTEAALTKLSFLLALPGLSYADITTQMSLSLRGEMTELEAAVFAPPTIDEPTIPVDQTAFTALGHAITSGDIDAVTAFLDADPSIIGRGDYVENTPLHLASVGPDTRIVRELLRRGASVHARNRAGNTPLFLARQVRNMDIVALLKDSGAMLHVEEKENRGLTSGTSTPVTTTAMEERF
;
A
#
# COMPACT_ATOMS: atom_id res chain seq x y z
N MET A 1 22.23 -17.93 25.95
CA MET A 1 22.00 -18.04 24.49
C MET A 1 21.52 -16.68 24.04
N ALA A 2 22.16 -16.06 23.06
CA ALA A 2 21.64 -14.82 22.48
C ALA A 2 20.31 -15.15 21.78
N THR A 3 19.23 -14.44 22.13
CA THR A 3 17.95 -14.58 21.48
C THR A 3 18.11 -14.14 20.02
N HIS A 4 18.01 -15.09 19.09
CA HIS A 4 18.04 -14.80 17.67
C HIS A 4 16.65 -14.30 17.26
N TYR A 5 16.52 -13.01 17.00
CA TYR A 5 15.30 -12.43 16.46
C TYR A 5 15.31 -12.53 14.92
N PRO A 6 14.18 -12.89 14.29
CA PRO A 6 14.08 -12.90 12.84
C PRO A 6 14.27 -11.48 12.28
N GLU A 7 14.80 -11.39 11.08
CA GLU A 7 15.14 -10.16 10.39
C GLU A 7 14.22 -9.96 9.18
N SER A 8 13.69 -8.75 9.02
CA SER A 8 12.97 -8.33 7.81
C SER A 8 13.83 -7.35 7.02
N ARG A 9 13.78 -7.43 5.69
CA ARG A 9 14.54 -6.56 4.80
C ARG A 9 13.65 -5.48 4.21
N VAL A 10 14.01 -4.21 4.40
CA VAL A 10 13.28 -3.05 3.86
C VAL A 10 14.19 -2.23 2.96
N LEU A 11 13.71 -1.90 1.77
CA LEU A 11 14.38 -0.94 0.90
C LEU A 11 13.80 0.46 1.14
N ILE A 12 14.68 1.40 1.48
CA ILE A 12 14.34 2.82 1.49
C ILE A 12 14.70 3.39 0.12
N ILE A 13 13.75 4.00 -0.55
CA ILE A 13 13.92 4.71 -1.83
C ILE A 13 13.87 6.20 -1.53
N MET A 14 14.98 6.90 -1.69
CA MET A 14 15.07 8.33 -1.44
C MET A 14 14.95 9.11 -2.74
N THR A 15 13.81 9.76 -2.93
CA THR A 15 13.56 10.61 -4.10
C THR A 15 13.96 12.05 -3.88
N GLY A 16 14.09 12.48 -2.62
CA GLY A 16 14.40 13.86 -2.21
C GLY A 16 13.52 14.30 -1.04
N GLY A 17 13.20 15.57 -0.98
CA GLY A 17 12.33 16.20 0.01
C GLY A 17 13.08 16.73 1.24
N THR A 18 12.37 17.54 2.05
CA THR A 18 12.88 18.24 3.22
C THR A 18 13.56 17.31 4.23
N ILE A 19 13.09 16.08 4.35
CA ILE A 19 13.62 15.08 5.30
C ILE A 19 15.13 14.90 5.19
N CYS A 20 15.69 14.96 3.97
CA CYS A 20 17.12 14.75 3.71
C CYS A 20 17.89 16.04 3.47
N MET A 21 17.25 17.22 3.58
CA MET A 21 17.90 18.49 3.29
C MET A 21 18.81 18.93 4.44
N LYS A 22 19.91 19.61 4.10
CA LYS A 22 20.81 20.28 5.03
C LYS A 22 20.81 21.78 4.80
N SER A 23 21.03 22.53 5.87
CA SER A 23 21.22 23.99 5.78
C SER A 23 22.52 24.31 5.04
N SER A 24 22.42 25.22 4.10
CA SER A 24 23.55 25.82 3.39
C SER A 24 23.42 27.35 3.36
N PRO A 25 24.43 28.09 2.95
CA PRO A 25 24.32 29.55 2.73
C PRO A 25 23.23 29.94 1.71
N GLU A 26 22.88 29.00 0.80
CA GLU A 26 21.88 29.18 -0.24
C GLU A 26 20.47 28.70 0.18
N GLY A 27 20.31 28.23 1.42
CA GLY A 27 19.09 27.65 1.96
C GLY A 27 19.20 26.13 2.17
N LEU A 28 18.07 25.46 2.18
CA LEU A 28 18.01 24.00 2.35
C LEU A 28 18.33 23.31 1.01
N ILE A 29 19.34 22.45 1.01
CA ILE A 29 19.75 21.65 -0.16
C ILE A 29 19.67 20.16 0.15
N PRO A 30 19.29 19.30 -0.83
CA PRO A 30 19.31 17.85 -0.65
C PRO A 30 20.72 17.36 -0.34
N ALA A 31 20.87 16.56 0.75
CA ALA A 31 22.16 16.00 1.15
C ALA A 31 22.24 14.53 0.74
N ARG A 32 23.33 14.16 0.05
CA ARG A 32 23.66 12.77 -0.24
C ARG A 32 24.32 12.11 0.98
N GLY A 33 24.34 10.77 0.99
CA GLY A 33 24.87 10.01 2.10
C GLY A 33 23.95 9.98 3.31
N PHE A 34 22.65 10.09 3.10
CA PHE A 34 21.63 10.17 4.15
C PHE A 34 21.67 8.98 5.11
N LEU A 35 21.93 7.77 4.62
CA LEU A 35 22.09 6.57 5.46
C LEU A 35 23.20 6.78 6.52
N LYS A 36 24.36 7.25 6.08
CA LYS A 36 25.55 7.43 6.94
C LYS A 36 25.42 8.62 7.89
N GLU A 37 24.90 9.73 7.41
CA GLU A 37 24.91 10.98 8.15
C GLU A 37 23.60 11.25 8.90
N GLY A 38 22.47 10.85 8.32
CA GLY A 38 21.14 11.05 8.89
C GLY A 38 20.69 9.90 9.79
N MET A 39 21.00 8.66 9.46
CA MET A 39 20.45 7.50 10.15
C MET A 39 21.47 6.78 11.06
N ALA A 40 22.65 6.45 10.56
CA ALA A 40 23.63 5.66 11.29
C ALA A 40 24.03 6.22 12.68
N PRO A 41 24.08 7.57 12.91
CA PRO A 41 24.42 8.11 14.22
C PRO A 41 23.31 7.94 15.28
N ARG A 42 22.09 7.51 14.89
CA ARG A 42 20.93 7.45 15.77
C ARG A 42 20.67 6.03 16.25
N PRO A 43 20.68 5.77 17.58
CA PRO A 43 20.50 4.42 18.12
C PRO A 43 19.17 3.74 17.72
N SER A 44 18.12 4.50 17.44
CA SER A 44 16.84 3.96 16.96
C SER A 44 16.92 3.33 15.57
N PHE A 45 17.85 3.78 14.74
CA PHE A 45 18.07 3.27 13.40
C PHE A 45 19.21 2.27 13.29
N ASN A 46 20.10 2.23 14.26
CA ASN A 46 21.34 1.44 14.20
C ASN A 46 21.61 0.79 15.55
N ASP A 47 21.57 -0.54 15.60
CA ASP A 47 21.84 -1.33 16.79
C ASP A 47 23.34 -1.48 17.11
N GLY A 48 24.20 -0.82 16.35
CA GLY A 48 25.66 -0.90 16.48
C GLY A 48 26.27 -2.15 15.86
N SER A 49 25.48 -3.06 15.28
CA SER A 49 26.01 -4.14 14.46
C SER A 49 26.54 -3.57 13.13
N ASN A 50 27.34 -4.33 12.45
CA ASN A 50 27.85 -3.99 11.14
C ASN A 50 27.39 -5.05 10.13
N PRO A 51 26.09 -5.04 9.73
CA PRO A 51 25.55 -6.05 8.83
C PRO A 51 26.16 -5.92 7.43
N ASP A 52 26.27 -7.05 6.72
CA ASP A 52 26.77 -7.07 5.34
C ASP A 52 25.92 -6.18 4.43
N PRO A 53 26.48 -5.64 3.33
CA PRO A 53 25.70 -4.90 2.34
C PRO A 53 24.54 -5.71 1.79
N LEU A 54 23.45 -5.03 1.38
CA LEU A 54 22.30 -5.65 0.75
C LEU A 54 22.32 -5.44 -0.78
N PRO A 55 21.94 -6.47 -1.56
CA PRO A 55 21.81 -6.34 -3.00
C PRO A 55 20.58 -5.49 -3.33
N VAL A 56 20.75 -4.51 -4.21
CA VAL A 56 19.72 -3.62 -4.73
C VAL A 56 19.80 -3.58 -6.24
N MET A 57 18.69 -3.78 -6.92
CA MET A 57 18.59 -3.56 -8.35
C MET A 57 18.43 -2.06 -8.62
N VAL A 58 19.46 -1.44 -9.16
CA VAL A 58 19.45 -0.01 -9.54
C VAL A 58 18.81 0.19 -10.92
N SER A 59 18.76 -0.86 -11.72
CA SER A 59 18.00 -0.96 -12.97
C SER A 59 17.44 -2.38 -13.14
N SER A 60 16.78 -2.66 -14.25
CA SER A 60 16.28 -4.02 -14.55
C SER A 60 17.38 -5.06 -14.75
N THR A 61 18.61 -4.63 -15.03
CA THR A 61 19.76 -5.50 -15.37
C THR A 61 20.97 -5.31 -14.46
N GLU A 62 21.00 -4.23 -13.67
CA GLU A 62 22.17 -3.88 -12.86
C GLU A 62 21.85 -3.98 -11.39
N GLN A 63 22.71 -4.68 -10.65
CA GLN A 63 22.62 -4.87 -9.21
C GLN A 63 23.86 -4.28 -8.53
N GLU A 64 23.64 -3.53 -7.47
CA GLU A 64 24.68 -3.01 -6.60
C GLU A 64 24.56 -3.59 -5.19
N LEU A 65 25.68 -3.66 -4.47
CA LEU A 65 25.73 -3.97 -3.03
C LEU A 65 25.78 -2.65 -2.26
N LEU A 66 24.69 -2.28 -1.60
CA LEU A 66 24.59 -1.05 -0.84
C LEU A 66 24.78 -1.31 0.67
N PRO A 67 25.46 -0.40 1.39
CA PRO A 67 25.58 -0.48 2.85
C PRO A 67 24.22 -0.64 3.52
N SER A 68 24.16 -1.46 4.54
CA SER A 68 22.92 -1.68 5.30
C SER A 68 23.08 -1.33 6.77
N LEU A 69 21.97 -1.01 7.42
CA LEU A 69 21.86 -0.84 8.86
C LEU A 69 20.77 -1.77 9.38
N ARG A 70 20.77 -1.97 10.69
CA ARG A 70 19.78 -2.78 11.39
C ARG A 70 19.25 -2.03 12.62
N THR A 71 17.92 -1.99 12.76
CA THR A 71 17.32 -1.42 13.97
C THR A 71 17.58 -2.30 15.19
N PRO A 72 17.55 -1.75 16.41
CA PRO A 72 17.32 -2.57 17.59
C PRO A 72 16.10 -3.47 17.43
N PRO A 73 15.99 -4.57 18.22
CA PRO A 73 14.81 -5.42 18.17
C PRO A 73 13.57 -4.61 18.57
N SER A 74 12.54 -4.69 17.76
CA SER A 74 11.26 -4.06 18.04
C SER A 74 10.51 -4.80 19.15
N THR A 75 9.44 -4.19 19.68
CA THR A 75 8.50 -4.84 20.61
C THR A 75 7.83 -6.10 20.02
N TYR A 76 7.95 -6.30 18.71
CA TYR A 76 7.48 -7.49 17.99
C TYR A 76 8.55 -8.59 17.87
N SER A 77 9.62 -8.52 18.66
CA SER A 77 10.73 -9.49 18.65
C SER A 77 11.33 -9.70 17.25
N ARG A 78 11.49 -8.61 16.50
CA ARG A 78 12.01 -8.61 15.13
C ARG A 78 12.95 -7.43 14.90
N HIS A 79 14.02 -7.65 14.16
CA HIS A 79 14.86 -6.59 13.62
C HIS A 79 14.36 -6.16 12.23
N VAL A 80 14.55 -4.89 11.91
CA VAL A 80 14.44 -4.42 10.53
C VAL A 80 15.83 -4.10 10.01
N ARG A 81 16.31 -4.91 9.07
CA ARG A 81 17.51 -4.63 8.31
C ARG A 81 17.13 -3.87 7.06
N TYR A 82 17.81 -2.78 6.77
CA TYR A 82 17.42 -1.93 5.66
C TYR A 82 18.65 -1.35 4.98
N THR A 83 18.47 -0.98 3.73
CA THR A 83 19.40 -0.19 2.95
C THR A 83 18.67 0.97 2.30
N LEU A 84 19.42 1.94 1.81
CA LEU A 84 18.87 3.15 1.21
C LEU A 84 19.43 3.30 -0.21
N TYR A 85 18.51 3.38 -1.18
CA TYR A 85 18.81 3.73 -2.57
C TYR A 85 18.46 5.19 -2.81
N GLU A 86 19.48 6.01 -3.03
CA GLU A 86 19.31 7.43 -3.37
C GLU A 86 19.15 7.57 -4.87
N PHE A 87 18.09 8.23 -5.32
CA PHE A 87 17.94 8.53 -6.73
C PHE A 87 19.11 9.38 -7.25
N PRO A 88 19.58 9.15 -8.49
CA PRO A 88 20.68 9.92 -9.09
C PRO A 88 20.41 11.41 -9.08
N ILE A 89 19.15 11.81 -9.27
CA ILE A 89 18.69 13.21 -9.17
C ILE A 89 17.65 13.26 -8.05
N LEU A 90 17.99 13.98 -6.97
CA LEU A 90 17.05 14.23 -5.88
C LEU A 90 16.15 15.40 -6.26
N LEU A 91 14.84 15.16 -6.24
CA LEU A 91 13.84 16.13 -6.68
C LEU A 91 13.22 16.86 -5.50
N ASP A 92 12.89 18.11 -5.69
CA ASP A 92 11.83 18.76 -4.93
C ASP A 92 10.49 18.15 -5.36
N SER A 93 9.62 17.85 -4.38
CA SER A 93 8.32 17.25 -4.65
C SER A 93 7.40 18.11 -5.51
N SER A 94 7.60 19.43 -5.55
CA SER A 94 6.88 20.33 -6.46
C SER A 94 7.20 20.07 -7.93
N SER A 95 8.33 19.42 -8.21
CA SER A 95 8.83 19.12 -9.56
C SER A 95 8.62 17.68 -10.01
N ILE A 96 8.03 16.82 -9.15
CA ILE A 96 7.79 15.43 -9.52
C ILE A 96 6.67 15.34 -10.57
N SER A 97 6.83 14.43 -11.52
CA SER A 97 5.87 14.19 -12.61
C SER A 97 5.52 12.71 -12.71
N SER A 98 4.68 12.34 -13.67
CA SER A 98 4.37 10.92 -13.97
C SER A 98 5.62 10.09 -14.25
N ALA A 99 6.66 10.66 -14.88
CA ALA A 99 7.94 9.99 -15.07
C ALA A 99 8.65 9.66 -13.75
N GLY A 100 8.57 10.56 -12.75
CA GLY A 100 9.07 10.27 -11.40
C GLY A 100 8.30 9.15 -10.71
N TRP A 101 6.98 9.11 -10.85
CA TRP A 101 6.17 8.00 -10.34
C TRP A 101 6.50 6.67 -11.00
N THR A 102 6.69 6.68 -12.33
CA THR A 102 7.14 5.50 -13.08
C THR A 102 8.51 5.01 -12.58
N GLN A 103 9.46 5.91 -12.34
CA GLN A 103 10.77 5.54 -11.80
C GLN A 103 10.66 4.88 -10.41
N ILE A 104 9.81 5.42 -9.52
CA ILE A 104 9.56 4.83 -8.20
C ILE A 104 8.94 3.44 -8.35
N ALA A 105 7.89 3.31 -9.17
CA ALA A 105 7.18 2.06 -9.39
C ALA A 105 8.09 0.96 -9.96
N LEU A 106 8.95 1.29 -10.94
CA LEU A 106 9.94 0.38 -11.50
C LEU A 106 11.03 0.00 -10.47
N THR A 107 11.45 0.92 -9.61
CA THR A 107 12.39 0.60 -8.54
C THR A 107 11.78 -0.41 -7.55
N VAL A 108 10.51 -0.26 -7.20
CA VAL A 108 9.78 -1.25 -6.38
C VAL A 108 9.71 -2.58 -7.11
N LEU A 109 9.34 -2.60 -8.41
CA LEU A 109 9.21 -3.82 -9.21
C LEU A 109 10.53 -4.60 -9.27
N ASN A 110 11.62 -3.93 -9.63
CA ASN A 110 12.93 -4.54 -9.78
C ASN A 110 13.44 -5.15 -8.46
N ASN A 111 13.08 -4.55 -7.33
CA ASN A 111 13.51 -4.96 -6.00
C ASN A 111 12.48 -5.83 -5.25
N TYR A 112 11.33 -6.11 -5.83
CA TYR A 112 10.22 -6.77 -5.14
C TYR A 112 10.58 -8.14 -4.56
N SER A 113 11.48 -8.89 -5.21
CA SER A 113 11.92 -10.21 -4.75
C SER A 113 13.01 -10.19 -3.69
N LEU A 114 13.63 -9.04 -3.43
CA LEU A 114 14.78 -8.90 -2.54
C LEU A 114 14.39 -8.35 -1.15
N PHE A 115 13.26 -7.65 -1.06
CA PHE A 115 12.83 -6.96 0.16
C PHE A 115 11.42 -7.38 0.59
N ASP A 116 11.15 -7.31 1.89
CA ASP A 116 9.84 -7.62 2.51
C ASP A 116 8.89 -6.43 2.47
N GLY A 117 9.42 -5.22 2.39
CA GLY A 117 8.66 -3.97 2.32
C GLY A 117 9.49 -2.83 1.77
N PHE A 118 8.82 -1.72 1.47
CA PHE A 118 9.42 -0.54 0.85
C PHE A 118 9.02 0.72 1.61
N VAL A 119 9.98 1.62 1.81
CA VAL A 119 9.74 2.96 2.35
C VAL A 119 10.24 3.98 1.33
N ILE A 120 9.41 4.94 0.96
CA ILE A 120 9.74 5.96 -0.02
C ILE A 120 9.84 7.30 0.71
N LEU A 121 11.04 7.90 0.72
CA LEU A 121 11.26 9.24 1.24
C LEU A 121 10.98 10.26 0.15
N HIS A 122 10.06 11.17 0.44
CA HIS A 122 9.50 12.10 -0.53
C HIS A 122 9.25 13.47 0.10
N GLY A 123 9.24 14.52 -0.70
CA GLY A 123 8.85 15.85 -0.23
C GLY A 123 7.34 15.95 -0.01
N THR A 124 6.91 16.77 0.95
CA THR A 124 5.52 16.76 1.45
C THR A 124 4.49 17.35 0.48
N ASP A 125 4.89 18.24 -0.47
CA ASP A 125 3.93 19.01 -1.28
C ASP A 125 3.10 18.16 -2.23
N SER A 126 3.69 17.17 -2.85
CA SER A 126 2.99 16.23 -3.75
C SER A 126 2.94 14.79 -3.22
N LEU A 127 3.26 14.56 -1.93
CA LEU A 127 3.28 13.24 -1.31
C LEU A 127 1.95 12.51 -1.45
N ALA A 128 0.81 13.20 -1.25
CA ALA A 128 -0.53 12.63 -1.40
C ALA A 128 -0.82 12.22 -2.87
N TYR A 129 -0.39 13.03 -3.84
CA TYR A 129 -0.51 12.68 -5.27
C TYR A 129 0.32 11.45 -5.61
N THR A 130 1.58 11.39 -5.17
CA THR A 130 2.48 10.27 -5.44
C THR A 130 1.97 8.99 -4.78
N SER A 131 1.50 9.05 -3.54
CA SER A 131 0.95 7.88 -2.84
C SER A 131 -0.32 7.37 -3.52
N SER A 132 -1.19 8.27 -3.97
CA SER A 132 -2.38 7.92 -4.73
C SER A 132 -2.03 7.31 -6.10
N ALA A 133 -1.14 7.93 -6.87
CA ALA A 133 -0.70 7.42 -8.16
C ALA A 133 -0.13 6.00 -8.05
N LEU A 134 0.80 5.78 -7.12
CA LEU A 134 1.39 4.46 -6.88
C LEU A 134 0.35 3.41 -6.46
N SER A 135 -0.72 3.80 -5.75
CA SER A 135 -1.78 2.86 -5.38
C SER A 135 -2.52 2.28 -6.58
N PHE A 136 -2.63 3.03 -7.69
CA PHE A 136 -3.19 2.56 -8.95
C PHE A 136 -2.15 1.84 -9.80
N MET A 137 -0.91 2.34 -9.85
CA MET A 137 0.17 1.77 -10.66
C MET A 137 0.62 0.38 -10.19
N LEU A 138 0.64 0.13 -8.87
CA LEU A 138 1.12 -1.11 -8.26
C LEU A 138 -0.02 -2.13 -8.15
N SER A 139 -0.19 -2.95 -9.18
CA SER A 139 -1.24 -3.96 -9.26
C SER A 139 -0.87 -5.25 -8.53
N HIS A 140 -1.85 -5.87 -7.86
CA HIS A 140 -1.67 -7.13 -7.11
C HIS A 140 -0.55 -7.06 -6.07
N LEU A 141 -0.42 -5.90 -5.42
CA LEU A 141 0.58 -5.66 -4.39
C LEU A 141 0.38 -6.63 -3.22
N GLY A 142 1.43 -7.31 -2.81
CA GLY A 142 1.42 -8.28 -1.71
C GLY A 142 2.31 -7.87 -0.54
N LYS A 143 3.03 -6.74 -0.66
CA LYS A 143 3.97 -6.21 0.34
C LYS A 143 3.67 -4.76 0.65
N PRO A 144 4.00 -4.24 1.86
CA PRO A 144 3.80 -2.83 2.18
C PRO A 144 4.69 -1.93 1.34
N VAL A 145 4.11 -0.84 0.82
CA VAL A 145 4.83 0.28 0.19
C VAL A 145 4.40 1.54 0.93
N ILE A 146 5.27 2.11 1.75
CA ILE A 146 4.94 3.21 2.66
C ILE A 146 5.70 4.46 2.22
N LEU A 147 4.94 5.50 1.86
CA LEU A 147 5.51 6.81 1.58
C LEU A 147 5.56 7.62 2.87
N THR A 148 6.63 8.36 3.06
CA THR A 148 6.78 9.30 4.16
C THR A 148 7.69 10.46 3.79
N GLY A 149 7.72 11.45 4.65
CA GLY A 149 8.56 12.64 4.55
C GLY A 149 8.62 13.34 5.89
N SER A 150 9.02 14.59 5.89
CA SER A 150 8.94 15.43 7.08
C SER A 150 8.74 16.89 6.73
N GLN A 151 8.16 17.65 7.66
CA GLN A 151 8.06 19.10 7.57
C GLN A 151 9.39 19.77 7.91
N ALA A 152 10.19 19.15 8.79
CA ALA A 152 11.51 19.61 9.14
C ALA A 152 12.59 18.55 8.83
N SER A 153 13.77 18.99 8.43
CA SER A 153 14.89 18.09 8.13
C SER A 153 15.28 17.24 9.34
N ILE A 154 15.75 16.02 9.10
CA ILE A 154 16.30 15.14 10.15
C ILE A 154 17.49 15.76 10.89
N PHE A 155 18.15 16.73 10.28
CA PHE A 155 19.30 17.47 10.85
C PHE A 155 18.87 18.69 11.68
N SER A 156 17.59 19.05 11.68
CA SER A 156 17.04 20.15 12.47
C SER A 156 16.90 19.74 13.94
N LEU A 157 17.02 20.73 14.85
CA LEU A 157 16.88 20.49 16.29
C LEU A 157 15.49 19.95 16.65
N GLN A 158 14.44 20.50 16.02
CA GLN A 158 13.07 20.00 16.11
C GLN A 158 12.68 19.46 14.75
N SER A 159 12.30 18.17 14.72
CA SER A 159 11.99 17.49 13.48
C SER A 159 11.05 16.32 13.74
N ASP A 160 10.10 16.14 12.85
CA ASP A 160 9.22 14.99 12.76
C ASP A 160 9.82 13.83 11.94
N ALA A 161 11.03 14.01 11.40
CA ALA A 161 11.65 13.07 10.48
C ALA A 161 11.97 11.71 11.12
N VAL A 162 12.47 11.71 12.37
CA VAL A 162 12.86 10.48 13.06
C VAL A 162 11.64 9.59 13.30
N ASP A 163 10.56 10.16 13.82
CA ASP A 163 9.34 9.41 14.15
C ASP A 163 8.64 8.91 12.88
N ASN A 164 8.55 9.76 11.85
CA ASN A 164 7.96 9.39 10.57
C ASN A 164 8.73 8.26 9.89
N LEU A 165 10.05 8.34 9.83
CA LEU A 165 10.89 7.33 9.19
C LEU A 165 10.94 6.03 9.99
N LEU A 166 11.12 6.11 11.31
CA LEU A 166 11.18 4.92 12.17
C LEU A 166 9.85 4.17 12.18
N GLY A 167 8.74 4.88 12.32
CA GLY A 167 7.40 4.30 12.26
C GLY A 167 7.14 3.59 10.92
N SER A 168 7.53 4.22 9.81
CA SER A 168 7.43 3.63 8.46
C SER A 168 8.26 2.35 8.34
N LEU A 169 9.50 2.34 8.82
CA LEU A 169 10.37 1.17 8.79
C LEU A 169 9.82 0.00 9.62
N ILE A 170 9.37 0.29 10.84
CA ILE A 170 8.82 -0.74 11.73
C ILE A 170 7.56 -1.35 11.11
N ILE A 171 6.65 -0.53 10.60
CA ILE A 171 5.42 -1.04 9.97
C ILE A 171 5.76 -1.84 8.71
N ALA A 172 6.61 -1.33 7.82
CA ALA A 172 6.99 -2.01 6.59
C ALA A 172 7.72 -3.34 6.84
N GLY A 173 8.53 -3.43 7.89
CA GLY A 173 9.26 -4.65 8.24
C GLY A 173 8.49 -5.64 9.10
N THR A 174 7.39 -5.21 9.74
CA THR A 174 6.68 -6.06 10.71
C THR A 174 5.34 -6.56 10.21
N PHE A 175 4.56 -5.70 9.54
CA PHE A 175 3.17 -6.00 9.18
C PHE A 175 3.02 -6.13 7.67
N MET A 176 2.42 -7.25 7.25
CA MET A 176 2.12 -7.46 5.83
C MET A 176 0.83 -6.73 5.44
N ILE A 177 0.95 -5.40 5.28
CA ILE A 177 -0.11 -4.52 4.80
C ILE A 177 0.11 -4.34 3.30
N PRO A 178 -0.58 -5.09 2.41
CA PRO A 178 -0.31 -5.12 0.99
C PRO A 178 -0.98 -3.94 0.27
N GLU A 179 -0.74 -2.75 0.77
CA GLU A 179 -1.28 -1.50 0.24
C GLU A 179 -0.18 -0.44 0.13
N VAL A 180 -0.42 0.55 -0.70
CA VAL A 180 0.34 1.80 -0.68
C VAL A 180 -0.22 2.67 0.43
N GLY A 181 0.61 2.99 1.41
CA GLY A 181 0.27 3.83 2.55
C GLY A 181 1.07 5.12 2.60
N LEU A 182 0.53 6.14 3.22
CA LEU A 182 1.21 7.37 3.60
C LEU A 182 1.33 7.41 5.12
N PHE A 183 2.56 7.34 5.64
CA PHE A 183 2.79 7.41 7.07
C PHE A 183 3.24 8.81 7.48
N PHE A 184 2.50 9.42 8.37
CA PHE A 184 2.81 10.73 8.93
C PHE A 184 2.20 10.88 10.32
N HIS A 185 2.91 11.55 11.23
CA HIS A 185 2.42 11.86 12.57
C HIS A 185 1.77 10.63 13.27
N ASN A 186 2.50 9.51 13.34
CA ASN A 186 2.08 8.25 13.97
C ASN A 186 0.86 7.55 13.33
N GLN A 187 0.43 7.95 12.15
CA GLN A 187 -0.69 7.34 11.44
C GLN A 187 -0.26 6.81 10.07
N LEU A 188 -0.65 5.58 9.75
CA LEU A 188 -0.58 5.03 8.41
C LEU A 188 -1.93 5.25 7.73
N LEU A 189 -2.00 6.24 6.85
CA LEU A 189 -3.17 6.51 6.02
C LEU A 189 -3.13 5.66 4.76
N ARG A 190 -4.30 5.29 4.19
CA ARG A 190 -4.32 4.71 2.85
C ARG A 190 -3.87 5.76 1.83
N GLY A 191 -2.92 5.42 0.96
CA GLY A 191 -2.25 6.38 0.10
C GLY A 191 -3.17 7.15 -0.85
N ASN A 192 -4.27 6.55 -1.29
CA ASN A 192 -5.27 7.18 -2.15
C ASN A 192 -6.48 7.76 -1.40
N ARG A 193 -6.37 7.91 -0.07
CA ARG A 193 -7.37 8.56 0.79
C ARG A 193 -6.79 9.76 1.54
N ALA A 194 -5.49 9.98 1.40
CA ALA A 194 -4.76 11.01 2.11
C ALA A 194 -4.74 12.34 1.33
N THR A 195 -4.74 13.44 2.06
CA THR A 195 -4.57 14.80 1.54
C THR A 195 -3.70 15.62 2.48
N LYS A 196 -2.97 16.61 1.95
CA LYS A 196 -2.17 17.55 2.75
C LYS A 196 -3.07 18.65 3.31
N THR A 197 -3.16 18.73 4.63
CA THR A 197 -4.07 19.66 5.32
C THR A 197 -3.35 20.83 5.98
N SER A 198 -2.02 20.74 6.16
CA SER A 198 -1.22 21.83 6.71
C SER A 198 0.11 21.99 5.99
N ALA A 199 0.50 23.24 5.79
CA ALA A 199 1.81 23.59 5.23
C ALA A 199 2.93 23.67 6.29
N SER A 200 2.60 23.69 7.58
CA SER A 200 3.57 23.98 8.67
C SER A 200 3.46 23.06 9.87
N SER A 201 2.31 22.45 10.14
CA SER A 201 2.13 21.51 11.25
C SER A 201 2.89 20.19 10.99
N PHE A 202 3.40 19.56 12.05
CA PHE A 202 3.91 18.19 11.97
C PHE A 202 2.78 17.18 11.70
N ASP A 203 1.55 17.48 12.10
CA ASP A 203 0.34 16.79 11.66
C ASP A 203 -0.14 17.42 10.34
N ALA A 204 0.53 17.06 9.24
CA ALA A 204 0.37 17.73 7.96
C ALA A 204 -0.56 17.00 6.99
N PHE A 205 -0.92 15.74 7.27
CA PHE A 205 -1.75 14.91 6.41
C PHE A 205 -2.92 14.32 7.18
N SER A 206 -4.06 14.20 6.51
CA SER A 206 -5.22 13.50 7.05
C SER A 206 -5.90 12.63 5.98
N SER A 207 -6.76 11.75 6.44
CA SER A 207 -7.68 10.98 5.59
C SER A 207 -9.11 11.27 6.07
N PRO A 208 -9.76 12.35 5.57
CA PRO A 208 -10.97 12.88 6.17
C PRO A 208 -12.18 11.96 6.14
N ASN A 209 -12.22 11.03 5.16
CA ASN A 209 -13.33 10.12 4.92
C ASN A 209 -12.98 8.65 5.19
N SER A 210 -11.81 8.36 5.78
CA SER A 210 -11.41 6.98 6.08
C SER A 210 -10.51 6.95 7.32
N PRO A 211 -10.72 6.04 8.26
CA PRO A 211 -9.81 5.90 9.38
C PRO A 211 -8.43 5.41 8.93
N PRO A 212 -7.36 5.63 9.73
CA PRO A 212 -6.02 5.16 9.41
C PRO A 212 -5.96 3.63 9.36
N LEU A 213 -5.10 3.09 8.49
CA LEU A 213 -4.82 1.64 8.39
C LEU A 213 -4.07 1.12 9.62
N ALA A 214 -3.23 1.97 10.22
CA ALA A 214 -2.57 1.69 11.48
C ALA A 214 -2.26 2.99 12.24
N THR A 215 -2.15 2.88 13.57
CA THR A 215 -1.75 3.98 14.45
C THR A 215 -0.62 3.50 15.36
N VAL A 216 0.46 4.27 15.46
CA VAL A 216 1.57 3.99 16.37
C VAL A 216 1.31 4.67 17.71
N THR A 217 1.41 3.91 18.77
CA THR A 217 1.21 4.37 20.17
C THR A 217 2.40 3.96 21.02
N ALA A 218 2.44 4.38 22.28
CA ALA A 218 3.43 3.92 23.25
C ALA A 218 3.40 2.40 23.47
N MET A 219 2.29 1.74 23.15
CA MET A 219 2.12 0.27 23.24
C MET A 219 2.47 -0.46 21.93
N GLY A 220 2.92 0.26 20.92
CA GLY A 220 3.23 -0.25 19.59
C GLY A 220 2.22 0.16 18.53
N ALA A 221 2.35 -0.42 17.34
CA ALA A 221 1.46 -0.18 16.22
C ALA A 221 0.18 -1.02 16.33
N GLN A 222 -0.94 -0.36 16.21
CA GLN A 222 -2.28 -0.96 16.17
C GLN A 222 -2.77 -0.94 14.73
N VAL A 223 -2.90 -2.12 14.11
CA VAL A 223 -3.33 -2.25 12.71
C VAL A 223 -4.83 -2.54 12.65
N ASN A 224 -5.55 -1.77 11.85
CA ASN A 224 -6.97 -1.93 11.57
C ASN A 224 -7.17 -2.99 10.47
N TRP A 225 -6.99 -4.27 10.81
CA TRP A 225 -6.97 -5.39 9.85
C TRP A 225 -8.24 -5.50 8.99
N HIS A 226 -9.39 -5.10 9.50
CA HIS A 226 -10.66 -5.09 8.77
C HIS A 226 -10.69 -4.06 7.62
N LEU A 227 -9.85 -3.02 7.70
CA LEU A 227 -9.73 -2.03 6.63
C LEU A 227 -8.73 -2.46 5.55
N ILE A 228 -7.80 -3.37 5.86
CA ILE A 228 -6.73 -3.73 4.94
C ILE A 228 -7.30 -4.44 3.71
N ARG A 229 -7.11 -3.81 2.55
CA ARG A 229 -7.48 -4.39 1.26
C ARG A 229 -6.37 -5.31 0.76
N ARG A 230 -6.78 -6.44 0.22
CA ARG A 230 -5.87 -7.43 -0.34
C ARG A 230 -6.30 -7.74 -1.77
N ALA A 231 -5.31 -8.02 -2.63
CA ALA A 231 -5.60 -8.47 -3.98
C ALA A 231 -6.40 -9.79 -3.93
N LYS A 232 -7.61 -9.77 -4.48
CA LYS A 232 -8.52 -10.94 -4.51
C LYS A 232 -8.32 -11.81 -5.76
N ALA A 233 -7.35 -11.47 -6.62
CA ALA A 233 -7.03 -12.20 -7.82
C ALA A 233 -5.81 -13.10 -7.61
N ILE A 234 -5.81 -14.27 -8.25
CA ILE A 234 -4.62 -15.13 -8.35
C ILE A 234 -3.77 -14.56 -9.49
N ALA A 235 -2.94 -13.59 -9.16
CA ALA A 235 -2.08 -12.90 -10.11
C ALA A 235 -0.76 -12.49 -9.44
N LYS A 236 0.27 -12.31 -10.25
CA LYS A 236 1.57 -11.79 -9.80
C LYS A 236 1.51 -10.28 -9.66
N PHE A 237 2.36 -9.74 -8.79
CA PHE A 237 2.63 -8.30 -8.72
C PHE A 237 3.07 -7.79 -10.09
N ASP A 238 2.48 -6.70 -10.53
CA ASP A 238 2.76 -6.04 -11.80
C ASP A 238 2.62 -4.52 -11.67
N VAL A 239 3.22 -3.79 -12.60
CA VAL A 239 3.26 -2.32 -12.59
C VAL A 239 2.72 -1.76 -13.91
N GLN A 240 1.68 -0.93 -13.79
CA GLN A 240 1.26 -0.03 -14.87
C GLN A 240 2.14 1.22 -14.83
N ILE A 241 2.95 1.41 -15.86
CA ILE A 241 3.97 2.47 -15.89
C ILE A 241 3.47 3.82 -16.39
N ASP A 242 2.38 3.85 -17.15
CA ASP A 242 1.87 5.07 -17.76
C ASP A 242 0.65 5.61 -17.00
N LEU A 243 0.69 6.91 -16.70
CA LEU A 243 -0.45 7.69 -16.24
C LEU A 243 -0.61 8.90 -17.14
N ASP A 244 -1.81 9.12 -17.66
CA ASP A 244 -2.11 10.21 -18.57
C ASP A 244 -2.45 11.51 -17.82
N THR A 245 -1.49 12.04 -17.08
CA THR A 245 -1.67 13.30 -16.32
C THR A 245 -1.66 14.53 -17.22
N ALA A 246 -1.06 14.45 -18.40
CA ALA A 246 -0.92 15.57 -19.32
C ALA A 246 -2.25 16.02 -19.94
N HIS A 247 -3.26 15.14 -19.95
CA HIS A 247 -4.55 15.40 -20.59
C HIS A 247 -5.71 15.47 -19.56
N VAL A 248 -5.38 15.68 -18.27
CA VAL A 248 -6.36 15.87 -17.20
C VAL A 248 -6.15 17.24 -16.57
N ALA A 249 -7.21 18.02 -16.48
CA ALA A 249 -7.21 19.31 -15.78
C ALA A 249 -7.95 19.19 -14.43
N CYS A 250 -7.65 20.11 -13.51
CA CYS A 250 -8.40 20.32 -12.29
C CYS A 250 -8.90 21.76 -12.22
N LEU A 251 -10.19 21.95 -11.95
CA LEU A 251 -10.81 23.27 -11.89
C LEU A 251 -11.69 23.41 -10.65
N ARG A 252 -11.39 24.39 -9.84
CA ARG A 252 -12.21 24.75 -8.69
C ARG A 252 -13.28 25.77 -9.05
N ILE A 253 -14.55 25.44 -8.77
CA ILE A 253 -15.68 26.36 -8.91
C ILE A 253 -15.64 27.42 -7.80
N PHE A 254 -15.95 28.66 -8.15
CA PHE A 254 -16.06 29.77 -7.20
C PHE A 254 -17.26 30.67 -7.56
N PRO A 255 -17.81 31.46 -6.59
CA PRO A 255 -18.90 32.39 -6.87
C PRO A 255 -18.50 33.41 -7.93
N GLY A 256 -19.29 33.51 -9.01
CA GLY A 256 -19.00 34.39 -10.13
C GLY A 256 -18.20 33.79 -11.27
N ILE A 257 -17.84 32.50 -11.19
CA ILE A 257 -17.24 31.79 -12.34
C ILE A 257 -18.18 31.85 -13.55
N LYS A 258 -17.62 32.16 -14.71
CA LYS A 258 -18.39 32.26 -15.95
C LYS A 258 -18.23 31.01 -16.82
N ALA A 259 -19.24 30.73 -17.63
CA ALA A 259 -19.24 29.60 -18.56
C ALA A 259 -18.02 29.63 -19.51
N GLU A 260 -17.62 30.84 -19.98
CA GLU A 260 -16.47 31.01 -20.86
C GLU A 260 -15.13 30.58 -20.23
N MET A 261 -14.99 30.73 -18.91
CA MET A 261 -13.79 30.27 -18.20
C MET A 261 -13.69 28.75 -18.22
N ILE A 262 -14.80 28.05 -17.97
CA ILE A 262 -14.88 26.59 -18.01
C ILE A 262 -14.69 26.10 -19.45
N ASP A 263 -15.37 26.74 -20.44
CA ASP A 263 -15.22 26.39 -21.84
C ASP A 263 -13.78 26.54 -22.33
N GLY A 264 -13.07 27.59 -21.87
CA GLY A 264 -11.66 27.79 -22.18
C GLY A 264 -10.79 26.61 -21.72
N VAL A 265 -11.02 26.07 -20.52
CA VAL A 265 -10.33 24.88 -20.03
C VAL A 265 -10.74 23.65 -20.85
N LEU A 266 -12.03 23.45 -21.09
CA LEU A 266 -12.55 22.28 -21.80
C LEU A 266 -12.22 22.25 -23.31
N ARG A 267 -11.67 23.35 -23.86
CA ARG A 267 -11.15 23.44 -25.23
C ARG A 267 -9.64 23.32 -25.34
N ILE A 268 -8.93 23.07 -24.23
CA ILE A 268 -7.48 22.82 -24.29
C ILE A 268 -7.24 21.62 -25.24
N PRO A 269 -6.38 21.78 -26.26
CA PRO A 269 -6.08 20.70 -27.19
C PRO A 269 -5.59 19.44 -26.49
N GLY A 270 -6.18 18.31 -26.81
CA GLY A 270 -5.82 17.02 -26.20
C GLY A 270 -6.43 16.74 -24.83
N LEU A 271 -7.18 17.64 -24.22
CA LEU A 271 -7.82 17.40 -22.93
C LEU A 271 -8.79 16.21 -23.03
N ARG A 272 -8.65 15.25 -22.12
CA ARG A 272 -9.46 14.02 -22.03
C ARG A 272 -10.27 13.95 -20.74
N GLY A 273 -9.84 14.63 -19.69
CA GLY A 273 -10.46 14.60 -18.38
C GLY A 273 -10.46 15.94 -17.66
N LEU A 274 -11.48 16.16 -16.82
CA LEU A 274 -11.59 17.31 -15.94
C LEU A 274 -12.05 16.86 -14.55
N ILE A 275 -11.26 17.17 -13.52
CA ILE A 275 -11.71 17.10 -12.13
C ILE A 275 -12.31 18.45 -11.78
N LEU A 276 -13.60 18.45 -11.46
CA LEU A 276 -14.37 19.65 -11.13
C LEU A 276 -14.62 19.68 -9.62
N GLU A 277 -13.94 20.58 -8.91
CA GLU A 277 -14.15 20.78 -7.48
C GLU A 277 -15.34 21.72 -7.25
N THR A 278 -16.41 21.18 -6.71
CA THR A 278 -17.68 21.88 -6.53
C THR A 278 -18.01 22.12 -5.04
N PHE A 279 -19.08 22.86 -4.77
CA PHE A 279 -19.47 23.20 -3.41
C PHE A 279 -20.15 22.04 -2.68
N GLY A 280 -19.79 21.82 -1.42
CA GLY A 280 -20.47 20.90 -0.50
C GLY A 280 -20.73 19.53 -1.09
N ALA A 281 -21.99 19.12 -1.20
CA ALA A 281 -22.38 17.79 -1.69
C ALA A 281 -22.38 17.66 -3.24
N GLY A 282 -21.63 18.50 -3.95
CA GLY A 282 -21.50 18.41 -5.41
C GLY A 282 -22.24 19.50 -6.17
N ASN A 283 -22.56 20.62 -5.52
CA ASN A 283 -23.32 21.69 -6.14
C ASN A 283 -22.43 22.65 -6.94
N ALA A 284 -22.91 23.09 -8.09
CA ALA A 284 -22.30 24.14 -8.91
C ALA A 284 -23.36 25.12 -9.40
N PRO A 285 -23.00 26.39 -9.72
CA PRO A 285 -23.91 27.31 -10.39
C PRO A 285 -24.31 26.71 -11.75
N THR A 286 -25.56 26.93 -12.16
CA THR A 286 -26.02 26.53 -13.49
C THR A 286 -25.60 27.55 -14.57
N GLY A 287 -25.20 28.76 -14.14
CA GLY A 287 -25.00 29.92 -15.00
C GLY A 287 -26.32 30.61 -15.36
N GLU A 288 -26.20 31.79 -15.97
CA GLU A 288 -27.35 32.46 -16.56
C GLU A 288 -27.91 31.56 -17.68
N ASP A 289 -29.21 31.32 -17.65
CA ASP A 289 -29.93 30.46 -18.62
C ASP A 289 -29.35 29.04 -18.81
N GLY A 290 -28.67 28.50 -17.80
CA GLY A 290 -28.07 27.16 -17.85
C GLY A 290 -26.78 27.07 -18.66
N SER A 291 -26.15 28.17 -18.99
CA SER A 291 -24.97 28.26 -19.87
C SER A 291 -23.77 27.43 -19.37
N LEU A 292 -23.52 27.42 -18.05
CA LEU A 292 -22.42 26.66 -17.46
C LEU A 292 -22.63 25.14 -17.64
N THR A 293 -23.85 24.66 -17.40
CA THR A 293 -24.21 23.26 -17.61
C THR A 293 -24.13 22.86 -19.06
N ALA A 294 -24.54 23.76 -19.97
CA ALA A 294 -24.49 23.51 -21.42
C ALA A 294 -23.04 23.32 -21.91
N VAL A 295 -22.10 24.13 -21.42
CA VAL A 295 -20.66 24.00 -21.74
C VAL A 295 -20.10 22.66 -21.28
N ILE A 296 -20.42 22.23 -20.04
CA ILE A 296 -20.00 20.94 -19.51
C ILE A 296 -20.60 19.80 -20.34
N LYS A 297 -21.91 19.86 -20.64
CA LYS A 297 -22.57 18.85 -21.46
C LYS A 297 -21.93 18.71 -22.84
N ALA A 298 -21.66 19.82 -23.51
CA ALA A 298 -20.98 19.81 -24.80
C ALA A 298 -19.58 19.20 -24.75
N ALA A 299 -18.85 19.33 -23.62
CA ALA A 299 -17.55 18.69 -23.41
C ALA A 299 -17.69 17.18 -23.23
N VAL A 300 -18.67 16.73 -22.44
CA VAL A 300 -18.99 15.31 -22.24
C VAL A 300 -19.37 14.66 -23.59
N GLU A 301 -20.19 15.33 -24.41
CA GLU A 301 -20.54 14.85 -25.75
C GLU A 301 -19.34 14.75 -26.71
N ARG A 302 -18.27 15.52 -26.47
CA ARG A 302 -16.97 15.37 -27.17
C ARG A 302 -16.08 14.26 -26.60
N GLY A 303 -16.52 13.57 -25.56
CA GLY A 303 -15.80 12.46 -24.93
C GLY A 303 -14.86 12.87 -23.80
N ILE A 304 -14.97 14.10 -23.27
CA ILE A 304 -14.20 14.52 -22.08
C ILE A 304 -14.89 13.95 -20.83
N VAL A 305 -14.15 13.21 -20.02
CA VAL A 305 -14.65 12.67 -18.74
C VAL A 305 -14.59 13.76 -17.68
N VAL A 306 -15.75 14.22 -17.21
CA VAL A 306 -15.85 15.22 -16.14
C VAL A 306 -16.22 14.54 -14.83
N VAL A 307 -15.38 14.69 -13.82
CA VAL A 307 -15.57 14.08 -12.49
C VAL A 307 -15.82 15.17 -11.47
N ASN A 308 -16.93 15.09 -10.76
CA ASN A 308 -17.32 16.04 -9.72
C ASN A 308 -16.82 15.56 -8.35
N VAL A 309 -16.00 16.36 -7.67
CA VAL A 309 -15.53 16.15 -6.30
C VAL A 309 -15.86 17.35 -5.42
N SER A 310 -15.89 17.16 -4.11
CA SER A 310 -16.17 18.26 -3.17
C SER A 310 -14.94 19.13 -2.92
N GLN A 311 -15.14 20.41 -2.73
CA GLN A 311 -14.14 21.33 -2.17
C GLN A 311 -13.97 21.15 -0.64
N CYS A 312 -14.93 20.49 0.02
CA CYS A 312 -14.85 20.17 1.42
C CYS A 312 -13.91 18.97 1.62
N GLN A 313 -13.09 19.02 2.65
CA GLN A 313 -12.16 17.93 2.95
C GLN A 313 -12.90 16.64 3.34
N SER A 314 -14.04 16.74 4.02
CA SER A 314 -14.87 15.59 4.44
C SER A 314 -16.26 15.66 3.83
N GLY A 315 -16.88 14.50 3.65
CA GLY A 315 -18.21 14.34 3.07
C GLY A 315 -18.19 13.68 1.70
N THR A 316 -19.37 13.53 1.12
CA THR A 316 -19.55 12.84 -0.16
C THR A 316 -20.31 13.71 -1.15
N VAL A 317 -19.94 13.61 -2.41
CA VAL A 317 -20.68 14.18 -3.53
C VAL A 317 -21.79 13.21 -3.93
N SER A 318 -23.02 13.73 -4.02
CA SER A 318 -24.20 12.91 -4.29
C SER A 318 -25.21 13.68 -5.19
N PRO A 319 -25.92 13.01 -6.11
CA PRO A 319 -26.95 13.63 -6.93
C PRO A 319 -28.27 13.93 -6.19
N LEU A 320 -28.28 13.97 -4.87
CA LEU A 320 -29.49 14.18 -4.06
C LEU A 320 -30.06 15.61 -4.17
N TYR A 321 -29.21 16.59 -4.46
CA TYR A 321 -29.62 17.99 -4.56
C TYR A 321 -29.87 18.39 -6.02
N ALA A 322 -30.85 19.26 -6.27
CA ALA A 322 -31.23 19.67 -7.60
C ALA A 322 -30.08 20.21 -8.48
N PRO A 323 -29.16 21.09 -8.01
CA PRO A 323 -28.01 21.53 -8.80
C PRO A 323 -27.04 20.39 -9.16
N ALA A 324 -26.82 19.43 -8.25
CA ALA A 324 -26.01 18.26 -8.52
C ALA A 324 -26.68 17.34 -9.55
N THR A 325 -28.02 17.18 -9.47
CA THR A 325 -28.81 16.40 -10.45
C THR A 325 -28.66 16.96 -11.86
N VAL A 326 -28.57 18.29 -12.01
CA VAL A 326 -28.38 18.94 -13.33
C VAL A 326 -27.02 18.56 -13.93
N LEU A 327 -25.95 18.53 -13.12
CA LEU A 327 -24.64 18.07 -13.58
C LEU A 327 -24.65 16.58 -13.96
N GLY A 328 -25.32 15.73 -13.18
CA GLY A 328 -25.50 14.32 -13.53
C GLY A 328 -26.20 14.11 -14.88
N ARG A 329 -27.25 14.90 -15.16
CA ARG A 329 -27.93 14.88 -16.48
C ARG A 329 -27.06 15.39 -17.63
N ALA A 330 -26.05 16.21 -17.33
CA ALA A 330 -25.03 16.62 -18.29
C ALA A 330 -23.96 15.55 -18.55
N GLY A 331 -24.00 14.39 -17.84
CA GLY A 331 -23.06 13.29 -17.98
C GLY A 331 -21.82 13.39 -17.09
N VAL A 332 -21.88 14.24 -16.07
CA VAL A 332 -20.79 14.35 -15.08
C VAL A 332 -20.80 13.14 -14.15
N VAL A 333 -19.65 12.53 -13.94
CA VAL A 333 -19.45 11.41 -13.01
C VAL A 333 -19.29 11.95 -11.59
N PHE A 334 -19.98 11.35 -10.62
CA PHE A 334 -19.83 11.70 -9.21
C PHE A 334 -18.65 10.94 -8.60
N GLY A 335 -17.71 11.70 -8.02
CA GLY A 335 -16.53 11.14 -7.36
C GLY A 335 -16.79 10.67 -5.94
N HIS A 336 -18.03 10.75 -5.44
CA HIS A 336 -18.40 10.38 -4.07
C HIS A 336 -17.50 11.09 -3.03
N ASP A 337 -16.74 10.34 -2.23
CA ASP A 337 -15.85 10.85 -1.21
C ASP A 337 -14.35 10.80 -1.59
N LEU A 338 -14.07 10.77 -2.90
CA LEU A 338 -12.71 10.89 -3.41
C LEU A 338 -12.07 12.21 -2.98
N THR A 339 -10.79 12.15 -2.63
CA THR A 339 -9.95 13.36 -2.59
C THR A 339 -9.65 13.84 -4.01
N THR A 340 -9.31 15.11 -4.18
CA THR A 340 -8.91 15.65 -5.49
C THR A 340 -7.71 14.90 -6.06
N GLU A 341 -6.73 14.57 -5.21
CA GLU A 341 -5.55 13.79 -5.58
C GLU A 341 -5.93 12.40 -6.11
N ALA A 342 -6.85 11.72 -5.40
CA ALA A 342 -7.31 10.39 -5.81
C ALA A 342 -8.13 10.46 -7.10
N ALA A 343 -9.00 11.44 -7.27
CA ALA A 343 -9.78 11.62 -8.49
C ALA A 343 -8.89 11.86 -9.71
N LEU A 344 -7.89 12.75 -9.57
CA LEU A 344 -6.94 13.07 -10.64
C LEU A 344 -6.11 11.84 -11.03
N THR A 345 -5.52 11.16 -10.06
CA THR A 345 -4.63 10.03 -10.33
C THR A 345 -5.40 8.80 -10.83
N LYS A 346 -6.61 8.55 -10.34
CA LYS A 346 -7.51 7.50 -10.84
C LYS A 346 -7.91 7.74 -12.29
N LEU A 347 -8.36 8.97 -12.61
CA LEU A 347 -8.73 9.31 -13.97
C LEU A 347 -7.53 9.19 -14.92
N SER A 348 -6.37 9.71 -14.52
CA SER A 348 -5.14 9.60 -15.30
C SER A 348 -4.71 8.14 -15.53
N PHE A 349 -4.89 7.28 -14.54
CA PHE A 349 -4.65 5.85 -14.65
C PHE A 349 -5.60 5.19 -15.66
N LEU A 350 -6.91 5.44 -15.54
CA LEU A 350 -7.90 4.84 -16.43
C LEU A 350 -7.75 5.32 -17.89
N LEU A 351 -7.39 6.59 -18.09
CA LEU A 351 -7.14 7.15 -19.42
C LEU A 351 -5.88 6.58 -20.10
N ALA A 352 -4.93 6.09 -19.32
CA ALA A 352 -3.71 5.44 -19.82
C ALA A 352 -3.90 3.96 -20.17
N LEU A 353 -4.94 3.30 -19.63
CA LEU A 353 -5.19 1.89 -19.89
C LEU A 353 -5.63 1.67 -21.36
N PRO A 354 -4.99 0.76 -22.09
CA PRO A 354 -5.36 0.49 -23.48
C PRO A 354 -6.73 -0.20 -23.57
N GLY A 355 -7.51 0.20 -24.58
CA GLY A 355 -8.78 -0.47 -24.93
C GLY A 355 -9.99 -0.09 -24.08
N LEU A 356 -9.87 0.79 -23.08
CA LEU A 356 -11.04 1.28 -22.35
C LEU A 356 -11.82 2.31 -23.17
N SER A 357 -13.13 2.08 -23.32
CA SER A 357 -14.05 3.05 -23.90
C SER A 357 -14.39 4.16 -22.88
N TYR A 358 -14.99 5.25 -23.38
CA TYR A 358 -15.53 6.31 -22.52
C TYR A 358 -16.50 5.74 -21.46
N ALA A 359 -17.37 4.82 -21.85
CA ALA A 359 -18.34 4.19 -20.93
C ALA A 359 -17.64 3.34 -19.85
N ASP A 360 -16.59 2.62 -20.21
CA ASP A 360 -15.80 1.83 -19.25
C ASP A 360 -15.11 2.74 -18.24
N ILE A 361 -14.50 3.85 -18.70
CA ILE A 361 -13.82 4.81 -17.83
C ILE A 361 -14.81 5.45 -16.85
N THR A 362 -15.96 5.93 -17.33
CA THR A 362 -16.98 6.55 -16.47
C THR A 362 -17.54 5.57 -15.45
N THR A 363 -17.77 4.32 -15.85
CA THR A 363 -18.18 3.25 -14.94
C THR A 363 -17.12 2.96 -13.88
N GLN A 364 -15.87 2.79 -14.27
CA GLN A 364 -14.78 2.51 -13.33
C GLN A 364 -14.47 3.70 -12.41
N MET A 365 -14.68 4.93 -12.86
CA MET A 365 -14.58 6.12 -12.00
C MET A 365 -15.57 6.10 -10.84
N SER A 366 -16.75 5.51 -11.02
CA SER A 366 -17.80 5.41 -10.00
C SER A 366 -17.61 4.20 -9.06
N LEU A 367 -16.67 3.31 -9.32
CA LEU A 367 -16.38 2.11 -8.51
C LEU A 367 -15.09 2.28 -7.72
N SER A 368 -15.01 1.68 -6.53
CA SER A 368 -13.77 1.62 -5.76
C SER A 368 -12.82 0.55 -6.34
N LEU A 369 -11.70 0.97 -6.91
CA LEU A 369 -10.70 0.07 -7.51
C LEU A 369 -9.64 -0.36 -6.51
N ARG A 370 -9.18 0.57 -5.66
CA ARG A 370 -8.07 0.39 -4.72
C ARG A 370 -8.40 0.91 -3.30
N GLY A 371 -9.70 1.04 -2.96
CA GLY A 371 -10.15 1.57 -1.68
C GLY A 371 -10.09 3.09 -1.58
N GLU A 372 -10.02 3.78 -2.71
CA GLU A 372 -9.96 5.24 -2.82
C GLU A 372 -11.26 5.94 -2.48
N MET A 373 -12.38 5.22 -2.46
CA MET A 373 -13.68 5.72 -2.04
C MET A 373 -14.39 4.70 -1.14
N THR A 374 -15.36 5.17 -0.37
CA THR A 374 -16.19 4.32 0.49
C THR A 374 -17.13 3.49 -0.36
N GLU A 375 -17.08 2.17 -0.19
CA GLU A 375 -18.05 1.25 -0.74
C GLU A 375 -19.28 1.25 0.17
N LEU A 376 -20.46 1.48 -0.40
CA LEU A 376 -21.71 1.29 0.33
C LEU A 376 -21.95 -0.22 0.41
N GLU A 377 -21.50 -0.85 1.48
CA GLU A 377 -21.91 -2.22 1.78
C GLU A 377 -23.42 -2.21 2.05
N ALA A 378 -24.15 -3.12 1.41
CA ALA A 378 -25.53 -3.37 1.78
C ALA A 378 -25.53 -3.81 3.25
N ALA A 379 -26.19 -3.05 4.12
CA ALA A 379 -26.26 -3.36 5.53
C ALA A 379 -26.89 -4.75 5.70
N VAL A 380 -26.07 -5.73 6.03
CA VAL A 380 -26.54 -7.04 6.43
C VAL A 380 -26.97 -6.90 7.89
N PHE A 381 -28.29 -6.84 8.11
CA PHE A 381 -28.85 -6.94 9.45
C PHE A 381 -28.64 -8.38 9.96
N ALA A 382 -27.59 -8.59 10.75
CA ALA A 382 -27.48 -9.79 11.56
C ALA A 382 -28.30 -9.58 12.84
N PRO A 383 -29.23 -10.50 13.20
CA PRO A 383 -29.91 -10.41 14.48
C PRO A 383 -28.89 -10.56 15.63
N PRO A 384 -29.06 -9.86 16.75
CA PRO A 384 -28.18 -10.02 17.90
C PRO A 384 -28.30 -11.46 18.42
N THR A 385 -27.23 -12.23 18.34
CA THR A 385 -27.14 -13.54 19.00
C THR A 385 -26.87 -13.32 20.47
N ILE A 386 -27.81 -13.76 21.28
CA ILE A 386 -27.68 -13.82 22.74
C ILE A 386 -26.93 -15.12 23.02
N ASP A 387 -25.74 -15.02 23.57
CA ASP A 387 -25.09 -15.84 24.59
C ASP A 387 -23.57 -15.70 24.47
N GLU A 388 -22.96 -15.13 25.50
CA GLU A 388 -21.53 -14.87 25.58
C GLU A 388 -20.76 -16.14 25.93
N PRO A 389 -19.76 -16.55 25.13
CA PRO A 389 -18.70 -17.42 25.61
C PRO A 389 -17.60 -16.61 26.30
N THR A 390 -17.11 -17.11 27.42
CA THR A 390 -16.03 -16.55 28.25
C THR A 390 -14.64 -16.54 27.59
N ILE A 391 -14.51 -16.93 26.32
CA ILE A 391 -13.28 -16.84 25.52
C ILE A 391 -13.49 -15.74 24.49
N PRO A 392 -12.50 -14.87 24.22
CA PRO A 392 -12.62 -13.86 23.19
C PRO A 392 -13.06 -14.50 21.87
N VAL A 393 -14.16 -14.03 21.31
CA VAL A 393 -14.79 -14.54 20.08
C VAL A 393 -13.77 -14.70 18.96
N ASP A 394 -12.81 -13.78 18.90
CA ASP A 394 -11.72 -13.76 17.93
C ASP A 394 -10.80 -14.99 17.97
N GLN A 395 -10.46 -15.49 19.16
CA GLN A 395 -9.56 -16.65 19.30
C GLN A 395 -10.31 -17.96 19.00
N THR A 396 -11.56 -18.03 19.38
CA THR A 396 -12.41 -19.19 19.10
C THR A 396 -12.64 -19.34 17.60
N ALA A 397 -12.95 -18.24 16.89
CA ALA A 397 -13.16 -18.23 15.46
C ALA A 397 -11.89 -18.63 14.68
N PHE A 398 -10.71 -18.14 15.09
CA PHE A 398 -9.43 -18.50 14.44
C PHE A 398 -9.10 -19.99 14.64
N THR A 399 -9.30 -20.52 15.86
CA THR A 399 -9.07 -21.93 16.16
C THR A 399 -10.01 -22.83 15.36
N ALA A 400 -11.30 -22.46 15.27
CA ALA A 400 -12.28 -23.18 14.48
C ALA A 400 -11.96 -23.17 12.99
N LEU A 401 -11.54 -22.02 12.45
CA LEU A 401 -11.05 -21.90 11.08
C LEU A 401 -9.83 -22.80 10.84
N GLY A 402 -8.86 -22.81 11.76
CA GLY A 402 -7.68 -23.68 11.68
C GLY A 402 -8.05 -25.15 11.65
N HIS A 403 -9.06 -25.57 12.45
CA HIS A 403 -9.58 -26.93 12.42
C HIS A 403 -10.28 -27.26 11.09
N ALA A 404 -11.13 -26.37 10.58
CA ALA A 404 -11.78 -26.53 9.28
C ALA A 404 -10.75 -26.67 8.13
N ILE A 405 -9.68 -25.88 8.14
CA ILE A 405 -8.59 -25.98 7.16
C ILE A 405 -7.90 -27.35 7.25
N THR A 406 -7.54 -27.79 8.44
CA THR A 406 -6.81 -29.05 8.63
C THR A 406 -7.67 -30.28 8.36
N SER A 407 -8.98 -30.20 8.59
CA SER A 407 -9.95 -31.25 8.26
C SER A 407 -10.39 -31.28 6.80
N GLY A 408 -10.03 -30.24 6.01
CA GLY A 408 -10.44 -30.16 4.59
C GLY A 408 -11.89 -29.71 4.37
N ASP A 409 -12.53 -29.11 5.36
CA ASP A 409 -13.91 -28.64 5.28
C ASP A 409 -14.00 -27.26 4.63
N ILE A 410 -14.13 -27.24 3.32
CA ILE A 410 -14.19 -26.01 2.51
C ILE A 410 -15.43 -25.17 2.83
N ASP A 411 -16.55 -25.81 3.17
CA ASP A 411 -17.80 -25.10 3.45
C ASP A 411 -17.70 -24.36 4.79
N ALA A 412 -17.13 -25.00 5.82
CA ALA A 412 -16.85 -24.36 7.09
C ALA A 412 -15.81 -23.23 6.93
N VAL A 413 -14.73 -23.44 6.16
CA VAL A 413 -13.74 -22.38 5.86
C VAL A 413 -14.42 -21.18 5.23
N THR A 414 -15.28 -21.40 4.25
CA THR A 414 -16.02 -20.33 3.56
C THR A 414 -16.92 -19.58 4.54
N ALA A 415 -17.69 -20.29 5.38
CA ALA A 415 -18.58 -19.69 6.37
C ALA A 415 -17.83 -18.81 7.40
N PHE A 416 -16.67 -19.27 7.91
CA PHE A 416 -15.86 -18.47 8.84
C PHE A 416 -15.31 -17.20 8.19
N LEU A 417 -14.86 -17.28 6.93
CA LEU A 417 -14.34 -16.12 6.20
C LEU A 417 -15.43 -15.14 5.77
N ASP A 418 -16.67 -15.60 5.60
CA ASP A 418 -17.84 -14.75 5.35
C ASP A 418 -18.27 -14.01 6.63
N ALA A 419 -18.19 -14.68 7.79
CA ALA A 419 -18.52 -14.09 9.08
C ALA A 419 -17.49 -13.06 9.55
N ASP A 420 -16.19 -13.31 9.35
CA ASP A 420 -15.11 -12.37 9.66
C ASP A 420 -14.01 -12.41 8.59
N PRO A 421 -14.11 -11.57 7.55
CA PRO A 421 -13.08 -11.49 6.51
C PRO A 421 -11.70 -11.08 7.04
N SER A 422 -11.59 -10.43 8.21
CA SER A 422 -10.32 -9.96 8.76
C SER A 422 -9.43 -11.10 9.26
N ILE A 423 -10.03 -12.24 9.59
CA ILE A 423 -9.35 -13.43 10.14
C ILE A 423 -8.28 -13.99 9.17
N ILE A 424 -8.43 -13.73 7.88
CA ILE A 424 -7.54 -14.23 6.82
C ILE A 424 -6.08 -13.77 6.97
N GLY A 425 -5.85 -12.62 7.61
CA GLY A 425 -4.50 -12.07 7.83
C GLY A 425 -3.97 -12.28 9.24
N ARG A 426 -4.76 -12.85 10.14
CA ARG A 426 -4.34 -13.13 11.52
C ARG A 426 -3.43 -14.38 11.56
N GLY A 427 -2.56 -14.44 12.57
CA GLY A 427 -1.71 -15.59 12.84
C GLY A 427 -2.06 -16.27 14.16
N ASP A 428 -1.73 -17.54 14.27
CA ASP A 428 -1.71 -18.26 15.54
C ASP A 428 -0.57 -17.78 16.44
N TYR A 429 -0.33 -18.46 17.58
CA TYR A 429 0.72 -18.10 18.53
C TYR A 429 2.16 -18.21 17.96
N VAL A 430 2.35 -18.92 16.84
CA VAL A 430 3.59 -18.95 16.05
C VAL A 430 3.48 -18.15 14.75
N GLU A 431 2.47 -17.29 14.64
CA GLU A 431 2.21 -16.38 13.52
C GLU A 431 1.89 -17.11 12.19
N ASN A 432 1.45 -18.37 12.23
CA ASN A 432 0.93 -19.02 11.02
C ASN A 432 -0.43 -18.43 10.66
N THR A 433 -0.53 -17.84 9.48
CA THR A 433 -1.82 -17.42 8.92
C THR A 433 -2.61 -18.61 8.40
N PRO A 434 -3.93 -18.49 8.12
CA PRO A 434 -4.71 -19.54 7.48
C PRO A 434 -4.05 -20.13 6.24
N LEU A 435 -3.36 -19.30 5.44
CA LEU A 435 -2.65 -19.75 4.25
C LEU A 435 -1.42 -20.62 4.59
N HIS A 436 -0.70 -20.34 5.69
CA HIS A 436 0.37 -21.23 6.16
C HIS A 436 -0.18 -22.62 6.52
N LEU A 437 -1.30 -22.67 7.25
CA LEU A 437 -1.95 -23.93 7.65
C LEU A 437 -2.42 -24.71 6.42
N ALA A 438 -3.09 -24.05 5.48
CA ALA A 438 -3.57 -24.67 4.25
C ALA A 438 -2.42 -25.15 3.34
N SER A 439 -1.26 -24.47 3.38
CA SER A 439 -0.10 -24.80 2.52
C SER A 439 0.56 -26.14 2.90
N VAL A 440 0.36 -26.63 4.10
CA VAL A 440 0.84 -27.95 4.54
C VAL A 440 -0.25 -29.04 4.41
N GLY A 441 -1.49 -28.64 4.14
CA GLY A 441 -2.61 -29.54 3.92
C GLY A 441 -2.66 -30.11 2.49
N PRO A 442 -3.53 -31.09 2.26
CA PRO A 442 -3.65 -31.72 0.94
C PRO A 442 -4.63 -31.00 -0.01
N ASP A 443 -5.49 -30.11 0.49
CA ASP A 443 -6.62 -29.56 -0.27
C ASP A 443 -6.30 -28.24 -0.96
N THR A 444 -6.07 -28.30 -2.27
CA THR A 444 -5.82 -27.11 -3.12
C THR A 444 -7.03 -26.18 -3.23
N ARG A 445 -8.27 -26.68 -3.00
CA ARG A 445 -9.49 -25.84 -3.06
C ARG A 445 -9.48 -24.80 -1.93
N ILE A 446 -9.07 -25.20 -0.72
CA ILE A 446 -8.95 -24.30 0.43
C ILE A 446 -7.89 -23.24 0.15
N VAL A 447 -6.71 -23.63 -0.35
CA VAL A 447 -5.67 -22.68 -0.75
C VAL A 447 -6.19 -21.68 -1.78
N ARG A 448 -6.90 -22.15 -2.80
CA ARG A 448 -7.49 -21.31 -3.83
C ARG A 448 -8.52 -20.33 -3.26
N GLU A 449 -9.37 -20.77 -2.35
CA GLU A 449 -10.38 -19.93 -1.70
C GLU A 449 -9.70 -18.84 -0.84
N LEU A 450 -8.72 -19.21 -0.02
CA LEU A 450 -7.94 -18.26 0.77
C LEU A 450 -7.26 -17.21 -0.13
N LEU A 451 -6.66 -17.61 -1.25
CA LEU A 451 -6.03 -16.71 -2.20
C LEU A 451 -7.04 -15.75 -2.85
N ARG A 452 -8.22 -16.25 -3.26
CA ARG A 452 -9.30 -15.42 -3.82
C ARG A 452 -9.84 -14.39 -2.84
N ARG A 453 -9.75 -14.67 -1.55
CA ARG A 453 -10.13 -13.75 -0.47
C ARG A 453 -8.99 -12.85 -0.03
N GLY A 454 -7.81 -12.96 -0.65
CA GLY A 454 -6.68 -12.08 -0.46
C GLY A 454 -5.75 -12.50 0.68
N ALA A 455 -5.61 -13.80 0.96
CA ALA A 455 -4.56 -14.27 1.85
C ALA A 455 -3.17 -13.87 1.33
N SER A 456 -2.31 -13.34 2.21
CA SER A 456 -0.98 -12.90 1.82
C SER A 456 -0.05 -14.09 1.56
N VAL A 457 0.45 -14.18 0.32
CA VAL A 457 1.45 -15.19 -0.06
C VAL A 457 2.86 -14.89 0.45
N HIS A 458 3.07 -13.67 0.98
CA HIS A 458 4.36 -13.19 1.50
C HIS A 458 4.40 -13.10 3.02
N ALA A 459 3.29 -13.41 3.72
CA ALA A 459 3.30 -13.44 5.17
C ALA A 459 4.37 -14.42 5.68
N ARG A 460 5.07 -14.05 6.75
CA ARG A 460 6.10 -14.88 7.38
C ARG A 460 5.66 -15.21 8.80
N ASN A 461 5.73 -16.49 9.16
CA ASN A 461 5.48 -16.92 10.53
C ASN A 461 6.67 -16.58 11.47
N ARG A 462 6.55 -16.93 12.74
CA ARG A 462 7.60 -16.65 13.75
C ARG A 462 8.96 -17.27 13.40
N ALA A 463 8.98 -18.39 12.68
CA ALA A 463 10.21 -19.03 12.19
C ALA A 463 10.76 -18.33 10.91
N GLY A 464 10.10 -17.31 10.42
CA GLY A 464 10.48 -16.59 9.19
C GLY A 464 10.04 -17.28 7.90
N ASN A 465 9.26 -18.35 7.97
CA ASN A 465 8.84 -19.14 6.80
C ASN A 465 7.61 -18.55 6.12
N THR A 466 7.61 -18.60 4.78
CA THR A 466 6.46 -18.26 3.94
C THR A 466 5.56 -19.48 3.69
N PRO A 467 4.28 -19.30 3.30
CA PRO A 467 3.43 -20.40 2.86
C PRO A 467 4.05 -21.24 1.74
N LEU A 468 4.75 -20.60 0.80
CA LEU A 468 5.45 -21.29 -0.29
C LEU A 468 6.57 -22.20 0.21
N PHE A 469 7.33 -21.76 1.22
CA PHE A 469 8.38 -22.56 1.82
C PHE A 469 7.80 -23.82 2.48
N LEU A 470 6.74 -23.67 3.28
CA LEU A 470 6.06 -24.80 3.93
C LEU A 470 5.49 -25.80 2.91
N ALA A 471 4.82 -25.31 1.86
CA ALA A 471 4.31 -26.18 0.79
C ALA A 471 5.43 -26.99 0.10
N ARG A 472 6.62 -26.41 -0.06
CA ARG A 472 7.80 -27.10 -0.59
C ARG A 472 8.36 -28.14 0.36
N GLN A 473 8.36 -27.87 1.66
CA GLN A 473 8.82 -28.84 2.67
C GLN A 473 7.98 -30.11 2.65
N VAL A 474 6.67 -29.98 2.55
CA VAL A 474 5.76 -31.13 2.45
C VAL A 474 5.64 -31.71 1.04
N ARG A 475 6.36 -31.15 0.06
CA ARG A 475 6.41 -31.56 -1.35
C ARG A 475 5.06 -31.56 -2.06
N ASN A 476 4.14 -30.68 -1.66
CA ASN A 476 2.87 -30.52 -2.34
C ASN A 476 3.03 -29.62 -3.58
N MET A 477 3.33 -30.24 -4.73
CA MET A 477 3.68 -29.51 -5.96
C MET A 477 2.49 -28.74 -6.55
N ASP A 478 1.26 -29.19 -6.34
CA ASP A 478 0.04 -28.50 -6.83
C ASP A 478 -0.17 -27.18 -6.07
N ILE A 479 -0.01 -27.21 -4.75
CA ILE A 479 -0.06 -25.99 -3.92
C ILE A 479 1.13 -25.07 -4.24
N VAL A 480 2.32 -25.63 -4.45
CA VAL A 480 3.51 -24.84 -4.87
C VAL A 480 3.26 -24.11 -6.18
N ALA A 481 2.65 -24.78 -7.17
CA ALA A 481 2.30 -24.16 -8.45
C ALA A 481 1.28 -23.02 -8.24
N LEU A 482 0.19 -23.29 -7.52
CA LEU A 482 -0.86 -22.32 -7.23
C LEU A 482 -0.34 -21.07 -6.48
N LEU A 483 0.51 -21.26 -5.48
CA LEU A 483 1.14 -20.16 -4.75
C LEU A 483 2.05 -19.31 -5.67
N LYS A 484 2.84 -19.94 -6.55
CA LYS A 484 3.68 -19.23 -7.51
C LYS A 484 2.87 -18.44 -8.53
N ASP A 485 1.74 -18.98 -8.99
CA ASP A 485 0.84 -18.30 -9.92
C ASP A 485 0.19 -17.06 -9.24
N SER A 486 0.09 -17.09 -7.92
CA SER A 486 -0.33 -15.96 -7.08
C SER A 486 0.83 -15.01 -6.72
N GLY A 487 2.00 -15.15 -7.33
CA GLY A 487 3.16 -14.29 -7.10
C GLY A 487 4.00 -14.66 -5.87
N ALA A 488 3.75 -15.80 -5.20
CA ALA A 488 4.56 -16.20 -4.07
C ALA A 488 6.02 -16.44 -4.48
N MET A 489 6.94 -15.98 -3.65
CA MET A 489 8.38 -16.19 -3.81
C MET A 489 9.01 -16.57 -2.47
N LEU A 490 10.10 -17.32 -2.53
CA LEU A 490 10.87 -17.61 -1.32
C LEU A 490 11.60 -16.36 -0.86
N HIS A 491 11.61 -16.15 0.45
CA HIS A 491 12.47 -15.16 1.08
C HIS A 491 13.94 -15.50 0.87
N VAL A 492 14.83 -14.51 0.96
CA VAL A 492 16.27 -14.73 0.71
C VAL A 492 16.85 -15.74 1.70
N GLU A 493 16.51 -15.65 2.99
CA GLU A 493 16.92 -16.60 4.02
C GLU A 493 16.44 -18.03 3.73
N GLU A 494 15.24 -18.20 3.17
CA GLU A 494 14.71 -19.50 2.76
C GLU A 494 15.45 -20.10 1.55
N LYS A 495 16.07 -19.25 0.72
CA LYS A 495 16.94 -19.67 -0.40
C LYS A 495 18.32 -20.09 0.08
N GLU A 496 18.89 -19.38 1.07
CA GLU A 496 20.21 -19.62 1.66
C GLU A 496 20.22 -20.92 2.48
N ASN A 497 19.16 -21.23 3.22
CA ASN A 497 19.02 -22.48 3.98
C ASN A 497 19.01 -23.75 3.11
N ARG A 498 18.88 -23.66 1.79
CA ARG A 498 19.04 -24.79 0.87
C ARG A 498 20.49 -25.32 0.79
N GLY A 499 21.48 -24.49 1.07
CA GLY A 499 22.89 -24.90 1.12
C GLY A 499 23.20 -25.84 2.27
N LEU A 500 22.42 -25.80 3.36
CA LEU A 500 22.66 -26.60 4.57
C LEU A 500 21.96 -27.97 4.54
N THR A 501 20.91 -28.16 3.72
CA THR A 501 20.16 -29.43 3.64
C THR A 501 20.59 -30.35 2.49
N SER A 502 21.52 -29.93 1.63
CA SER A 502 22.09 -30.75 0.55
C SER A 502 23.46 -31.37 0.89
N GLY A 503 23.92 -31.26 2.13
CA GLY A 503 25.20 -31.80 2.57
C GLY A 503 25.03 -33.01 3.50
N THR A 504 25.34 -34.18 2.96
CA THR A 504 25.76 -35.42 3.63
C THR A 504 24.77 -36.14 4.53
N SER A 505 24.03 -37.05 3.95
CA SER A 505 23.71 -38.31 4.62
C SER A 505 25.01 -39.12 4.77
N THR A 506 25.68 -38.96 5.88
CA THR A 506 26.68 -39.97 6.33
C THR A 506 25.89 -41.20 6.75
N PRO A 507 26.18 -42.40 6.22
CA PRO A 507 25.55 -43.62 6.72
C PRO A 507 26.03 -43.87 8.14
N VAL A 508 25.07 -43.93 9.05
CA VAL A 508 25.32 -44.44 10.42
C VAL A 508 25.67 -45.90 10.24
N THR A 509 26.96 -46.21 10.34
CA THR A 509 27.48 -47.57 10.51
C THR A 509 27.01 -48.04 11.89
N THR A 510 26.08 -48.94 11.91
CA THR A 510 25.69 -49.74 13.05
C THR A 510 26.85 -50.68 13.37
N THR A 511 27.70 -50.30 14.33
CA THR A 511 28.63 -51.24 14.94
C THR A 511 27.88 -51.96 16.06
N ALA A 512 27.66 -53.22 15.81
CA ALA A 512 27.21 -54.16 16.82
C ALA A 512 28.22 -54.16 17.97
N MET A 513 27.77 -53.85 19.19
CA MET A 513 28.48 -54.21 20.40
C MET A 513 27.94 -55.55 20.88
N GLU A 514 28.71 -56.60 20.60
CA GLU A 514 28.62 -57.85 21.30
C GLU A 514 28.96 -57.66 22.78
N GLU A 515 28.26 -58.44 23.57
CA GLU A 515 28.34 -58.68 24.99
C GLU A 515 29.77 -58.83 25.52
N ARG A 516 30.02 -58.32 26.71
CA ARG A 516 30.71 -59.08 27.80
C ARG A 516 30.52 -58.40 29.16
N PHE A 517 29.92 -59.20 30.08
CA PHE A 517 29.89 -59.12 31.54
C PHE A 517 29.16 -57.95 32.19
#